data_aa75ee5495a3552da7740ec4ab2b21ef
#
_entry.id   aa75ee5495a3552da7740ec4ab2b21ef
#
_cell.length_a   1.000
_cell.length_b   1.000
_cell.length_c   1.000
_cell.angle_alpha   90.00
_cell.angle_beta   90.00
_cell.angle_gamma   90.00
#
_symmetry.space_group_name_H-M   'P 1'
#
loop_
_entity.id
_entity.type
_entity.pdbx_description
1 polymer ?
#
loop_
_entity_poly.entity_id
_entity_poly.type
_entity_poly.pdbx_seq_one_letter_code
_entity_poly.pdbx_strand_id
1 'polypeptide(L)'
;MLFRSMQINPFDEPDVAASKTITQAILNTGGLDTEPHLLSLAQLAGTLNDAPANSYLAILNYMPVDPVVDDALEEFAQQVRERFALPVTINTGPRYLHSTGQFHKGGAGQGIFFFVRGEPEFDLDIFSEDFGFAGLNQAQAMGDCSELSRRGRRVSWINLEGSRFEKIQKLRAVLRECVEG
;
A
#
# COMPACT_ATOMS: atom_id res chain seq x y z
N MET A 1 25.86 4.10 -19.66
CA MET A 1 26.93 3.06 -19.54
C MET A 1 27.13 2.53 -18.11
N LEU A 2 26.68 3.23 -17.09
CA LEU A 2 26.84 2.83 -15.67
C LEU A 2 26.29 1.41 -15.39
N PHE A 3 25.07 1.11 -15.82
CA PHE A 3 24.42 -0.19 -15.60
C PHE A 3 25.18 -1.38 -16.18
N ARG A 4 25.83 -1.20 -17.36
CA ARG A 4 26.67 -2.24 -17.96
C ARG A 4 27.91 -2.53 -17.10
N SER A 5 28.52 -1.50 -16.53
CA SER A 5 29.68 -1.64 -15.63
C SER A 5 29.32 -2.34 -14.33
N MET A 6 28.09 -2.15 -13.84
CA MET A 6 27.56 -2.79 -12.64
C MET A 6 26.94 -4.17 -12.92
N GLN A 7 26.89 -4.61 -14.19
CA GLN A 7 26.20 -5.84 -14.63
C GLN A 7 24.73 -5.91 -14.19
N ILE A 8 24.05 -4.76 -14.18
CA ILE A 8 22.65 -4.64 -13.80
C ILE A 8 21.82 -4.33 -15.05
N ASN A 9 20.70 -5.02 -15.21
CA ASN A 9 19.66 -4.62 -16.13
C ASN A 9 18.72 -3.63 -15.43
N PRO A 10 18.66 -2.34 -15.83
CA PRO A 10 17.83 -1.35 -15.17
C PRO A 10 16.32 -1.53 -15.40
N PHE A 11 15.95 -2.47 -16.28
CA PHE A 11 14.54 -2.79 -16.58
C PHE A 11 14.05 -4.05 -15.86
N ASP A 12 14.90 -4.71 -15.07
CA ASP A 12 14.50 -5.86 -14.28
C ASP A 12 13.74 -5.41 -13.03
N GLU A 13 12.51 -5.91 -12.89
CA GLU A 13 11.62 -5.66 -11.76
C GLU A 13 11.16 -6.99 -11.11
N PRO A 14 12.08 -7.82 -10.60
CA PRO A 14 11.74 -9.16 -10.12
C PRO A 14 10.76 -9.13 -8.95
N ASP A 15 10.83 -8.12 -8.11
CA ASP A 15 10.01 -7.99 -6.93
C ASP A 15 8.59 -7.52 -7.26
N VAL A 16 8.43 -6.73 -8.32
CA VAL A 16 7.12 -6.38 -8.88
C VAL A 16 6.50 -7.59 -9.58
N ALA A 17 7.30 -8.38 -10.29
CA ALA A 17 6.84 -9.62 -10.92
C ALA A 17 6.30 -10.62 -9.89
N ALA A 18 6.93 -10.73 -8.72
CA ALA A 18 6.46 -11.58 -7.63
C ALA A 18 5.04 -11.18 -7.15
N SER A 19 4.77 -9.88 -6.96
CA SER A 19 3.42 -9.40 -6.62
C SER A 19 2.38 -9.75 -7.69
N LYS A 20 2.74 -9.64 -8.97
CA LYS A 20 1.84 -10.02 -10.09
C LYS A 20 1.49 -11.51 -10.06
N THR A 21 2.44 -12.37 -9.72
CA THR A 21 2.21 -13.82 -9.57
C THR A 21 1.22 -14.10 -8.44
N ILE A 22 1.39 -13.45 -7.29
CA ILE A 22 0.46 -13.59 -6.15
C ILE A 22 -0.93 -13.07 -6.55
N THR A 23 -1.01 -11.91 -7.20
CA THR A 23 -2.28 -11.34 -7.70
C THR A 23 -3.01 -12.34 -8.60
N GLN A 24 -2.31 -12.97 -9.55
CA GLN A 24 -2.90 -13.95 -10.44
C GLN A 24 -3.38 -15.19 -9.68
N ALA A 25 -2.64 -15.65 -8.68
CA ALA A 25 -3.07 -16.77 -7.83
C ALA A 25 -4.36 -16.41 -7.08
N ILE A 26 -4.44 -15.21 -6.47
CA ILE A 26 -5.66 -14.74 -5.79
C ILE A 26 -6.87 -14.73 -6.72
N LEU A 27 -6.72 -14.20 -7.94
CA LEU A 27 -7.80 -14.14 -8.93
C LEU A 27 -8.27 -15.55 -9.35
N ASN A 28 -7.36 -16.52 -9.42
CA ASN A 28 -7.67 -17.89 -9.82
C ASN A 28 -8.29 -18.72 -8.68
N THR A 29 -7.92 -18.47 -7.43
CA THR A 29 -8.31 -19.30 -6.27
C THR A 29 -9.31 -18.62 -5.34
N GLY A 30 -9.50 -17.32 -5.46
CA GLY A 30 -10.33 -16.50 -4.59
C GLY A 30 -9.68 -16.15 -3.24
N GLY A 31 -8.39 -16.43 -3.03
CA GLY A 31 -7.73 -16.15 -1.76
C GLY A 31 -6.20 -16.22 -1.79
N LEU A 32 -5.60 -16.01 -0.64
CA LEU A 32 -4.16 -16.16 -0.40
C LEU A 32 -3.83 -17.53 0.17
N ASP A 33 -2.72 -18.11 -0.26
CA ASP A 33 -2.19 -19.36 0.36
C ASP A 33 -1.69 -19.12 1.79
N THR A 34 -1.23 -17.91 2.08
CA THR A 34 -0.75 -17.51 3.39
C THR A 34 -1.16 -16.07 3.68
N GLU A 35 -1.81 -15.86 4.82
CA GLU A 35 -2.21 -14.53 5.25
C GLU A 35 -0.97 -13.65 5.56
N PRO A 36 -0.95 -12.39 5.11
CA PRO A 36 0.15 -11.47 5.40
C PRO A 36 0.16 -11.12 6.90
N HIS A 37 1.36 -10.99 7.46
CA HIS A 37 1.51 -10.43 8.79
C HIS A 37 1.34 -8.93 8.75
N LEU A 38 0.26 -8.42 9.36
CA LEU A 38 -0.10 -7.01 9.35
C LEU A 38 0.04 -6.40 10.75
N LEU A 39 0.55 -5.17 10.80
CA LEU A 39 0.53 -4.35 12.00
C LEU A 39 -0.89 -3.83 12.24
N SER A 40 -1.36 -3.88 13.50
CA SER A 40 -2.54 -3.12 13.91
C SER A 40 -2.27 -1.61 13.85
N LEU A 41 -3.30 -0.78 13.93
CA LEU A 41 -3.13 0.68 13.93
C LEU A 41 -2.29 1.16 15.12
N ALA A 42 -2.48 0.58 16.31
CA ALA A 42 -1.67 0.88 17.49
C ALA A 42 -0.19 0.47 17.28
N GLN A 43 0.07 -0.68 16.64
CA GLN A 43 1.42 -1.09 16.28
C GLN A 43 2.03 -0.20 15.19
N LEU A 44 1.22 0.29 14.25
CA LEU A 44 1.67 1.27 13.25
C LEU A 44 2.10 2.57 13.95
N ALA A 45 1.26 3.12 14.85
CA ALA A 45 1.58 4.33 15.61
C ALA A 45 2.89 4.17 16.41
N GLY A 46 3.05 3.06 17.14
CA GLY A 46 4.30 2.74 17.82
C GLY A 46 5.49 2.61 16.87
N THR A 47 5.28 2.00 15.70
CA THR A 47 6.33 1.86 14.67
C THR A 47 6.76 3.21 14.10
N LEU A 48 5.84 4.17 13.94
CA LEU A 48 6.17 5.53 13.50
C LEU A 48 6.98 6.28 14.57
N ASN A 49 6.59 6.13 15.85
CA ASN A 49 7.27 6.75 16.97
C ASN A 49 8.71 6.24 17.14
N ASP A 50 8.92 4.94 16.98
CA ASP A 50 10.21 4.26 17.20
C ASP A 50 10.99 4.04 15.89
N ALA A 51 10.62 4.73 14.82
CA ALA A 51 11.22 4.51 13.51
C ALA A 51 12.68 4.95 13.47
N PRO A 52 13.61 4.11 12.96
CA PRO A 52 14.99 4.54 12.73
C PRO A 52 15.07 5.77 11.82
N ALA A 53 16.08 6.61 12.03
CA ALA A 53 16.25 7.91 11.36
C ALA A 53 16.27 7.88 9.83
N ASN A 54 16.56 6.74 9.22
CA ASN A 54 16.55 6.53 7.77
C ASN A 54 15.29 5.81 7.26
N SER A 55 14.26 5.67 8.10
CA SER A 55 12.97 5.12 7.71
C SER A 55 12.15 6.14 6.93
N TYR A 56 11.15 5.63 6.20
CA TYR A 56 10.13 6.43 5.53
C TYR A 56 8.76 5.74 5.64
N LEU A 57 7.69 6.53 5.58
CA LEU A 57 6.33 6.01 5.45
C LEU A 57 5.91 6.07 3.97
N ALA A 58 5.42 4.97 3.44
CA ALA A 58 4.75 4.91 2.15
C ALA A 58 3.26 4.62 2.37
N ILE A 59 2.41 5.59 2.07
CA ILE A 59 0.97 5.43 2.03
C ILE A 59 0.61 4.89 0.64
N LEU A 60 0.00 3.72 0.61
CA LEU A 60 -0.38 3.00 -0.61
C LEU A 60 -1.90 3.08 -0.77
N ASN A 61 -2.35 4.12 -1.50
CA ASN A 61 -3.76 4.44 -1.66
C ASN A 61 -4.39 3.61 -2.79
N TYR A 62 -5.24 2.64 -2.43
CA TYR A 62 -6.05 1.82 -3.32
C TYR A 62 -7.54 2.20 -3.29
N MET A 63 -7.87 3.36 -2.75
CA MET A 63 -9.24 3.90 -2.82
C MET A 63 -9.54 4.44 -4.22
N PRO A 64 -10.82 4.51 -4.59
CA PRO A 64 -11.24 5.31 -5.75
C PRO A 64 -10.71 6.74 -5.67
N VAL A 65 -10.43 7.33 -6.82
CA VAL A 65 -9.95 8.73 -6.91
C VAL A 65 -10.97 9.67 -6.28
N ASP A 66 -10.56 10.39 -5.25
CA ASP A 66 -11.41 11.32 -4.51
C ASP A 66 -10.55 12.44 -3.91
N PRO A 67 -10.74 13.70 -4.33
CA PRO A 67 -9.96 14.82 -3.82
C PRO A 67 -10.01 14.98 -2.29
N VAL A 68 -11.13 14.63 -1.64
CA VAL A 68 -11.26 14.71 -0.18
C VAL A 68 -10.44 13.64 0.53
N VAL A 69 -10.27 12.47 -0.11
CA VAL A 69 -9.37 11.42 0.37
C VAL A 69 -7.92 11.86 0.19
N ASP A 70 -7.59 12.42 -0.97
CA ASP A 70 -6.23 12.90 -1.27
C ASP A 70 -5.83 14.01 -0.28
N ASP A 71 -6.71 14.98 -0.01
CA ASP A 71 -6.49 16.03 1.00
C ASP A 71 -6.27 15.43 2.41
N ALA A 72 -7.07 14.46 2.81
CA ALA A 72 -6.92 13.82 4.13
C ALA A 72 -5.60 13.05 4.27
N LEU A 73 -5.14 12.39 3.20
CA LEU A 73 -3.86 11.70 3.19
C LEU A 73 -2.67 12.67 3.19
N GLU A 74 -2.77 13.80 2.50
CA GLU A 74 -1.72 14.85 2.55
C GLU A 74 -1.64 15.52 3.92
N GLU A 75 -2.78 15.82 4.55
CA GLU A 75 -2.83 16.34 5.92
C GLU A 75 -2.14 15.38 6.90
N PHE A 76 -2.47 14.09 6.81
CA PHE A 76 -1.81 13.05 7.61
C PHE A 76 -0.32 12.97 7.33
N ALA A 77 0.08 12.97 6.06
CA ALA A 77 1.48 12.94 5.68
C ALA A 77 2.27 14.12 6.26
N GLN A 78 1.66 15.31 6.28
CA GLN A 78 2.25 16.49 6.91
C GLN A 78 2.41 16.30 8.42
N GLN A 79 1.38 15.83 9.12
CA GLN A 79 1.44 15.56 10.57
C GLN A 79 2.53 14.54 10.92
N VAL A 80 2.69 13.47 10.11
CA VAL A 80 3.75 12.47 10.30
C VAL A 80 5.14 13.09 10.11
N ARG A 81 5.33 13.93 9.09
CA ARG A 81 6.60 14.64 8.86
C ARG A 81 6.96 15.55 10.04
N GLU A 82 5.97 16.28 10.56
CA GLU A 82 6.18 17.23 11.67
C GLU A 82 6.42 16.54 13.01
N ARG A 83 5.65 15.50 13.31
CA ARG A 83 5.71 14.81 14.60
C ARG A 83 6.87 13.83 14.71
N PHE A 84 7.11 13.03 13.67
CA PHE A 84 8.05 11.91 13.70
C PHE A 84 9.33 12.15 12.88
N ALA A 85 9.43 13.30 12.20
CA ALA A 85 10.55 13.64 11.31
C ALA A 85 10.78 12.58 10.21
N LEU A 86 9.74 11.88 9.76
CA LEU A 86 9.80 10.83 8.75
C LEU A 86 9.46 11.37 7.36
N PRO A 87 10.24 11.07 6.32
CA PRO A 87 9.80 11.26 4.95
C PRO A 87 8.53 10.44 4.66
N VAL A 88 7.55 11.06 4.01
CA VAL A 88 6.30 10.39 3.64
C VAL A 88 6.08 10.50 2.15
N THR A 89 5.69 9.39 1.52
CA THR A 89 5.23 9.34 0.13
C THR A 89 3.79 8.85 0.07
N ILE A 90 2.97 9.47 -0.78
CA ILE A 90 1.63 9.01 -1.09
C ILE A 90 1.65 8.43 -2.50
N ASN A 91 1.24 7.18 -2.62
CA ASN A 91 1.35 6.41 -3.85
C ASN A 91 -0.02 5.86 -4.23
N THR A 92 -0.43 6.08 -5.47
CA THR A 92 -1.69 5.50 -5.98
C THR A 92 -1.45 4.07 -6.46
N GLY A 93 -2.11 3.11 -5.82
CA GLY A 93 -2.11 1.72 -6.24
C GLY A 93 -3.10 1.44 -7.38
N PRO A 94 -2.79 0.54 -8.30
CA PRO A 94 -1.52 -0.20 -8.42
C PRO A 94 -0.42 0.55 -9.21
N ARG A 95 -0.66 1.79 -9.67
CA ARG A 95 0.25 2.53 -10.58
C ARG A 95 1.67 2.68 -10.05
N TYR A 96 1.83 2.84 -8.73
CA TYR A 96 3.16 3.01 -8.13
C TYR A 96 4.09 1.80 -8.33
N LEU A 97 3.55 0.61 -8.62
CA LEU A 97 4.34 -0.57 -8.92
C LEU A 97 5.31 -0.34 -10.10
N HIS A 98 4.92 0.50 -11.06
CA HIS A 98 5.72 0.86 -12.23
C HIS A 98 6.71 2.01 -11.98
N SER A 99 6.82 2.52 -10.77
CA SER A 99 7.74 3.60 -10.39
C SER A 99 8.58 3.26 -9.15
N THR A 100 7.96 3.19 -7.99
CA THR A 100 8.63 2.94 -6.71
C THR A 100 8.47 1.51 -6.19
N GLY A 101 7.68 0.67 -6.86
CA GLY A 101 7.37 -0.69 -6.39
C GLY A 101 8.60 -1.56 -6.18
N GLN A 102 9.56 -1.55 -7.12
CA GLN A 102 10.81 -2.29 -6.99
C GLN A 102 11.65 -1.78 -5.80
N PHE A 103 11.71 -0.46 -5.59
CA PHE A 103 12.42 0.15 -4.46
C PHE A 103 11.79 -0.26 -3.12
N HIS A 104 10.47 -0.22 -3.00
CA HIS A 104 9.77 -0.59 -1.78
C HIS A 104 10.02 -2.05 -1.36
N LYS A 105 10.07 -2.95 -2.34
CA LYS A 105 10.25 -4.38 -2.11
C LYS A 105 11.72 -4.78 -2.00
N GLY A 106 12.54 -4.37 -2.98
CA GLY A 106 13.94 -4.76 -3.10
C GLY A 106 14.92 -3.86 -2.35
N GLY A 107 14.50 -2.70 -1.85
CA GLY A 107 15.36 -1.77 -1.13
C GLY A 107 15.78 -2.27 0.26
N ALA A 108 16.49 -1.42 1.00
CA ALA A 108 17.18 -1.75 2.25
C ALA A 108 16.27 -2.04 3.48
N GLY A 109 14.95 -2.18 3.30
CA GLY A 109 14.04 -2.56 4.39
C GLY A 109 13.63 -1.42 5.32
N GLN A 110 13.85 -0.19 4.94
CA GLN A 110 13.60 1.01 5.74
C GLN A 110 12.13 1.49 5.68
N GLY A 111 11.34 0.97 4.74
CA GLY A 111 9.95 1.36 4.53
C GLY A 111 9.00 0.87 5.63
N ILE A 112 8.06 1.74 5.97
CA ILE A 112 6.83 1.43 6.71
C ILE A 112 5.70 1.63 5.70
N PHE A 113 4.82 0.65 5.55
CA PHE A 113 3.82 0.64 4.49
C PHE A 113 2.43 0.66 5.08
N PHE A 114 1.64 1.63 4.67
CA PHE A 114 0.26 1.78 5.11
C PHE A 114 -0.68 1.69 3.90
N PHE A 115 -1.37 0.56 3.78
CA PHE A 115 -2.38 0.35 2.76
C PHE A 115 -3.72 0.93 3.18
N VAL A 116 -4.27 1.77 2.31
CA VAL A 116 -5.60 2.35 2.47
C VAL A 116 -6.45 1.87 1.31
N ARG A 117 -7.45 1.06 1.60
CA ARG A 117 -8.40 0.55 0.60
C ARG A 117 -9.83 0.89 1.00
N GLY A 118 -10.67 1.14 0.02
CA GLY A 118 -12.12 1.26 0.19
C GLY A 118 -12.82 0.65 -1.01
N GLU A 119 -13.86 -0.13 -0.77
CA GLU A 119 -14.67 -0.68 -1.85
C GLU A 119 -15.35 0.43 -2.63
N PRO A 120 -15.36 0.37 -3.97
CA PRO A 120 -16.14 1.30 -4.78
C PRO A 120 -17.64 1.08 -4.52
N GLU A 121 -18.47 2.09 -4.74
CA GLU A 121 -19.93 2.00 -4.58
C GLU A 121 -20.58 1.10 -5.63
N PHE A 122 -19.93 0.92 -6.76
CA PHE A 122 -20.31 0.01 -7.83
C PHE A 122 -19.07 -0.57 -8.48
N ASP A 123 -19.19 -1.79 -9.00
CA ASP A 123 -18.13 -2.44 -9.76
C ASP A 123 -18.46 -2.39 -11.25
N LEU A 124 -17.45 -2.49 -12.07
CA LEU A 124 -17.54 -2.62 -13.52
C LEU A 124 -17.00 -3.98 -13.91
N ASP A 125 -17.78 -4.73 -14.68
CA ASP A 125 -17.40 -6.03 -15.19
C ASP A 125 -16.20 -5.92 -16.15
N ILE A 126 -15.32 -6.90 -16.11
CA ILE A 126 -14.27 -7.08 -17.11
C ILE A 126 -14.71 -8.15 -18.09
N PHE A 127 -14.76 -7.80 -19.37
CA PHE A 127 -15.18 -8.74 -20.41
C PHE A 127 -14.37 -10.03 -20.37
N SER A 128 -15.05 -11.17 -20.36
CA SER A 128 -14.48 -12.53 -20.29
C SER A 128 -13.82 -12.93 -18.97
N GLU A 129 -13.98 -12.17 -17.90
CA GLU A 129 -13.49 -12.52 -16.56
C GLU A 129 -14.64 -12.74 -15.59
N ASP A 130 -14.42 -13.60 -14.58
CA ASP A 130 -15.40 -13.86 -13.52
C ASP A 130 -15.31 -12.83 -12.36
N PHE A 131 -14.54 -11.75 -12.55
CA PHE A 131 -14.36 -10.66 -11.59
C PHE A 131 -14.42 -9.29 -12.30
N GLY A 132 -14.83 -8.26 -11.55
CA GLY A 132 -14.84 -6.88 -12.00
C GLY A 132 -13.54 -6.12 -11.63
N PHE A 133 -13.51 -4.82 -11.95
CA PHE A 133 -12.36 -3.96 -11.64
C PHE A 133 -12.12 -3.81 -10.15
N ALA A 134 -13.16 -3.85 -9.29
CA ALA A 134 -13.00 -3.84 -7.84
C ALA A 134 -12.30 -5.09 -7.34
N GLY A 135 -12.68 -6.27 -7.86
CA GLY A 135 -12.02 -7.54 -7.57
C GLY A 135 -10.55 -7.56 -8.01
N LEU A 136 -10.27 -7.06 -9.22
CA LEU A 136 -8.90 -6.90 -9.72
C LEU A 136 -8.07 -5.97 -8.82
N ASN A 137 -8.60 -4.80 -8.46
CA ASN A 137 -7.93 -3.84 -7.59
C ASN A 137 -7.63 -4.45 -6.20
N GLN A 138 -8.59 -5.20 -5.64
CA GLN A 138 -8.41 -5.91 -4.39
C GLN A 138 -7.31 -6.96 -4.49
N ALA A 139 -7.32 -7.79 -5.50
CA ALA A 139 -6.31 -8.82 -5.71
C ALA A 139 -4.91 -8.23 -5.89
N GLN A 140 -4.80 -7.09 -6.59
CA GLN A 140 -3.54 -6.36 -6.76
C GLN A 140 -3.03 -5.78 -5.43
N ALA A 141 -3.91 -5.17 -4.63
CA ALA A 141 -3.56 -4.63 -3.32
C ALA A 141 -3.11 -5.75 -2.36
N MET A 142 -3.84 -6.87 -2.33
CA MET A 142 -3.51 -8.03 -1.50
C MET A 142 -2.21 -8.71 -1.94
N GLY A 143 -1.99 -8.87 -3.25
CA GLY A 143 -0.76 -9.43 -3.79
C GLY A 143 0.47 -8.60 -3.46
N ASP A 144 0.33 -7.29 -3.50
CA ASP A 144 1.40 -6.36 -3.15
C ASP A 144 1.68 -6.32 -1.65
N CYS A 145 0.63 -6.27 -0.84
CA CYS A 145 0.70 -6.35 0.62
C CYS A 145 1.37 -7.66 1.08
N SER A 146 0.95 -8.79 0.50
CA SER A 146 1.51 -10.10 0.80
C SER A 146 3.00 -10.19 0.46
N GLU A 147 3.44 -9.68 -0.69
CA GLU A 147 4.85 -9.69 -1.07
C GLU A 147 5.70 -8.80 -0.14
N LEU A 148 5.23 -7.61 0.24
CA LEU A 148 5.91 -6.76 1.21
C LEU A 148 6.02 -7.45 2.58
N SER A 149 4.93 -8.04 3.06
CA SER A 149 4.91 -8.78 4.33
C SER A 149 5.86 -9.99 4.29
N ARG A 150 5.85 -10.77 3.21
CA ARG A 150 6.76 -11.93 3.02
C ARG A 150 8.23 -11.53 3.06
N ARG A 151 8.55 -10.30 2.66
CA ARG A 151 9.89 -9.72 2.75
C ARG A 151 10.23 -9.11 4.11
N GLY A 152 9.38 -9.32 5.11
CA GLY A 152 9.57 -8.79 6.46
C GLY A 152 9.42 -7.26 6.54
N ARG A 153 8.71 -6.64 5.59
CA ARG A 153 8.40 -5.21 5.66
C ARG A 153 7.33 -4.97 6.73
N ARG A 154 7.38 -3.79 7.33
CA ARG A 154 6.38 -3.33 8.30
C ARG A 154 5.16 -2.85 7.54
N VAL A 155 4.09 -3.62 7.53
CA VAL A 155 2.89 -3.37 6.73
C VAL A 155 1.68 -3.25 7.64
N SER A 156 0.89 -2.20 7.46
CA SER A 156 -0.44 -2.03 8.04
C SER A 156 -1.46 -1.88 6.92
N TRP A 157 -2.69 -2.29 7.20
CA TRP A 157 -3.78 -2.28 6.22
C TRP A 157 -5.08 -1.84 6.86
N ILE A 158 -5.80 -0.96 6.18
CA ILE A 158 -7.20 -0.67 6.49
C ILE A 158 -8.08 -0.93 5.29
N ASN A 159 -9.23 -1.51 5.52
CA ASN A 159 -10.31 -1.62 4.54
C ASN A 159 -11.51 -0.79 5.02
N LEU A 160 -11.91 0.17 4.20
CA LEU A 160 -12.98 1.11 4.52
C LEU A 160 -14.26 0.69 3.79
N GLU A 161 -15.29 0.40 4.57
CA GLU A 161 -16.59 -0.04 4.07
C GLU A 161 -17.66 1.02 4.34
N GLY A 162 -18.73 0.95 3.55
CA GLY A 162 -19.88 1.85 3.65
C GLY A 162 -19.93 2.86 2.51
N SER A 163 -20.80 3.86 2.66
CA SER A 163 -20.91 4.97 1.72
C SER A 163 -19.62 5.79 1.63
N ARG A 164 -19.48 6.60 0.57
CA ARG A 164 -18.36 7.53 0.42
C ARG A 164 -18.13 8.38 1.68
N PHE A 165 -19.21 8.90 2.26
CA PHE A 165 -19.12 9.74 3.46
C PHE A 165 -18.57 8.96 4.67
N GLU A 166 -19.10 7.76 4.93
CA GLU A 166 -18.65 6.91 6.04
C GLU A 166 -17.19 6.50 5.89
N LYS A 167 -16.75 6.15 4.68
CA LYS A 167 -15.34 5.83 4.39
C LYS A 167 -14.42 6.99 4.71
N ILE A 168 -14.77 8.21 4.30
CA ILE A 168 -13.97 9.41 4.58
C ILE A 168 -13.92 9.70 6.09
N GLN A 169 -15.03 9.59 6.80
CA GLN A 169 -15.06 9.79 8.26
C GLN A 169 -14.21 8.75 9.00
N LYS A 170 -14.33 7.47 8.61
CA LYS A 170 -13.50 6.39 9.17
C LYS A 170 -12.01 6.61 8.87
N LEU A 171 -11.68 6.99 7.63
CA LEU A 171 -10.29 7.29 7.24
C LEU A 171 -9.71 8.38 8.16
N ARG A 172 -10.37 9.53 8.27
CA ARG A 172 -9.90 10.63 9.11
C ARG A 172 -9.74 10.24 10.57
N ALA A 173 -10.65 9.42 11.11
CA ALA A 173 -10.55 8.93 12.49
C ALA A 173 -9.29 8.04 12.67
N VAL A 174 -9.06 7.10 11.77
CA VAL A 174 -7.89 6.22 11.77
C VAL A 174 -6.58 7.02 11.64
N LEU A 175 -6.52 7.97 10.70
CA LEU A 175 -5.32 8.79 10.50
C LEU A 175 -4.98 9.61 11.75
N ARG A 176 -6.00 10.16 12.43
CA ARG A 176 -5.82 10.88 13.70
C ARG A 176 -5.31 9.95 14.79
N GLU A 177 -5.89 8.76 14.96
CA GLU A 177 -5.43 7.77 15.93
C GLU A 177 -3.96 7.39 15.72
N CYS A 178 -3.51 7.23 14.49
CA CYS A 178 -2.12 6.92 14.16
C CYS A 178 -1.13 8.05 14.55
N VAL A 179 -1.59 9.30 14.60
CA VAL A 179 -0.75 10.43 14.97
C VAL A 179 -0.83 10.73 16.46
N GLU A 180 -2.00 10.66 17.07
CA GLU A 180 -2.23 11.05 18.48
C GLU A 180 -1.87 9.94 19.48
N GLY A 181 -1.94 8.66 19.07
CA GLY A 181 -1.61 7.48 19.89
C GLY A 181 -0.11 7.28 20.01
#